data_caca6c361c83a57a349878ce5267adcb
#
_entry.id   caca6c361c83a57a349878ce5267adcb
#
_cell.length_a   1.000
_cell.length_b   1.000
_cell.length_c   1.000
_cell.angle_alpha   90.00
_cell.angle_beta   90.00
_cell.angle_gamma   90.00
#
_symmetry.space_group_name_H-M   'P 1'
#
loop_
_entity.id
_entity.type
_entity.pdbx_description
1 polymer ?
#
loop_
_entity_poly.entity_id
_entity_poly.type
_entity_poly.pdbx_seq_one_letter_code
_entity_poly.pdbx_strand_id
1 'polypeptide(L)'
;ELGVPIENIDIVHGDTDKGTFGMGTYGSRSLTVGGIAIVNACKKIVEKGKRVAANMLEANPEDVEFKNGEFVVAKSNKKKTIGEVAFACYLPGVRDEVKSPLPEGEEPGLKESAFFDPANFSFPAGSHIAEVEIDPETGEVKLDKYTAVDDFGTIVNPTIVEGQVHGGIAQGVGQALTENAVYDKTGQLITASYMDYTMPRADDFPEFNLGFTCTKATTNPLGVKGCGEAGSIAAPPTVMNAVINALDGQEIQMPATAEKVWKACKNINKSKNKAA
;
A
#
# COMPACT_ATOMS: atom_id res chain seq x y z
N GLU A 1 9.75 -15.23 -5.58
CA GLU A 1 10.55 -15.91 -4.55
C GLU A 1 10.49 -17.44 -4.71
N LEU A 2 9.29 -18.03 -4.82
CA LEU A 2 9.12 -19.48 -4.89
C LEU A 2 9.05 -20.05 -6.31
N GLY A 3 8.99 -19.21 -7.36
CA GLY A 3 8.90 -19.64 -8.75
C GLY A 3 7.65 -20.49 -9.06
N VAL A 4 6.59 -20.31 -8.27
CA VAL A 4 5.29 -20.97 -8.47
C VAL A 4 4.39 -20.05 -9.31
N PRO A 5 3.61 -20.58 -10.27
CA PRO A 5 2.62 -19.81 -11.01
C PRO A 5 1.62 -19.11 -10.08
N ILE A 6 1.22 -17.88 -10.41
CA ILE A 6 0.37 -17.06 -9.54
C ILE A 6 -1.02 -17.70 -9.33
N GLU A 7 -1.53 -18.40 -10.30
CA GLU A 7 -2.80 -19.15 -10.24
C GLU A 7 -2.79 -20.31 -9.22
N ASN A 8 -1.61 -20.71 -8.76
CA ASN A 8 -1.42 -21.75 -7.73
C ASN A 8 -1.14 -21.16 -6.34
N ILE A 9 -1.39 -19.86 -6.16
CA ILE A 9 -1.16 -19.16 -4.89
C ILE A 9 -2.49 -18.66 -4.34
N ASP A 10 -2.90 -19.20 -3.20
CA ASP A 10 -4.04 -18.71 -2.45
C ASP A 10 -3.58 -17.73 -1.36
N ILE A 11 -4.24 -16.60 -1.29
CA ILE A 11 -3.98 -15.58 -0.26
C ILE A 11 -5.07 -15.69 0.81
N VAL A 12 -4.66 -15.91 2.06
CA VAL A 12 -5.54 -15.84 3.22
C VAL A 12 -5.19 -14.58 4.01
N HIS A 13 -6.15 -13.66 4.10
CA HIS A 13 -6.00 -12.37 4.73
C HIS A 13 -7.25 -12.01 5.54
N GLY A 14 -7.06 -11.41 6.72
CA GLY A 14 -8.17 -10.95 7.57
C GLY A 14 -8.99 -12.08 8.24
N ASP A 15 -8.52 -13.31 8.18
CA ASP A 15 -9.12 -14.47 8.84
C ASP A 15 -8.41 -14.74 10.18
N THR A 16 -9.07 -14.43 11.29
CA THR A 16 -8.50 -14.55 12.63
C THR A 16 -8.32 -16.01 13.08
N ASP A 17 -8.99 -16.95 12.43
CA ASP A 17 -8.82 -18.39 12.73
C ASP A 17 -7.59 -19.00 12.03
N LYS A 18 -7.14 -18.38 10.94
CA LYS A 18 -6.03 -18.87 10.11
C LYS A 18 -4.77 -18.01 10.22
N GLY A 19 -4.96 -16.72 10.48
CA GLY A 19 -3.85 -15.78 10.62
C GLY A 19 -3.09 -15.96 11.92
N THR A 20 -1.77 -15.82 11.87
CA THR A 20 -0.96 -15.66 13.08
C THR A 20 -1.20 -14.27 13.70
N PHE A 21 -0.70 -14.04 14.92
CA PHE A 21 -0.75 -12.73 15.56
C PHE A 21 -0.19 -11.64 14.64
N GLY A 22 -0.91 -10.53 14.56
CA GLY A 22 -0.52 -9.34 13.83
C GLY A 22 -1.18 -8.09 14.40
N MET A 23 -0.57 -6.93 14.17
CA MET A 23 -1.06 -5.64 14.68
C MET A 23 -1.97 -4.90 13.68
N GLY A 24 -2.33 -5.52 12.57
CA GLY A 24 -3.16 -4.90 11.54
C GLY A 24 -2.42 -3.87 10.67
N THR A 25 -3.20 -3.17 9.84
CA THR A 25 -2.70 -2.15 8.91
C THR A 25 -2.91 -0.76 9.49
N TYR A 26 -1.83 0.00 9.62
CA TYR A 26 -1.81 1.42 9.96
C TYR A 26 -0.45 2.02 9.55
N GLY A 27 -0.35 3.35 9.41
CA GLY A 27 0.89 4.01 9.02
C GLY A 27 1.44 3.53 7.67
N SER A 28 0.57 3.09 6.77
CA SER A 28 0.92 2.57 5.42
C SER A 28 1.95 1.43 5.43
N ARG A 29 1.96 0.61 6.47
CA ARG A 29 3.03 -0.37 6.75
C ARG A 29 2.80 -1.79 6.22
N SER A 30 1.69 -2.08 5.57
CA SER A 30 1.35 -3.46 5.18
C SER A 30 2.44 -4.12 4.33
N LEU A 31 2.95 -3.44 3.31
CA LEU A 31 4.02 -3.97 2.46
C LEU A 31 5.38 -3.98 3.18
N THR A 32 5.70 -2.93 3.94
CA THR A 32 6.99 -2.77 4.62
C THR A 32 7.18 -3.73 5.78
N VAL A 33 6.12 -4.29 6.33
CA VAL A 33 6.18 -5.27 7.43
C VAL A 33 5.71 -6.64 6.94
N GLY A 34 4.46 -6.76 6.49
CA GLY A 34 3.89 -8.03 6.05
C GLY A 34 4.58 -8.60 4.81
N GLY A 35 4.90 -7.74 3.84
CA GLY A 35 5.63 -8.16 2.63
C GLY A 35 7.02 -8.73 2.96
N ILE A 36 7.75 -8.11 3.89
CA ILE A 36 9.05 -8.61 4.31
C ILE A 36 8.92 -9.91 5.13
N ALA A 37 7.91 -10.02 5.99
CA ALA A 37 7.65 -11.26 6.71
C ALA A 37 7.39 -12.44 5.74
N ILE A 38 6.61 -12.21 4.67
CA ILE A 38 6.39 -13.20 3.60
C ILE A 38 7.71 -13.57 2.92
N VAL A 39 8.53 -12.59 2.53
CA VAL A 39 9.84 -12.85 1.92
C VAL A 39 10.73 -13.69 2.85
N ASN A 40 10.74 -13.38 4.13
CA ASN A 40 11.52 -14.13 5.12
C ASN A 40 10.99 -15.56 5.31
N ALA A 41 9.67 -15.76 5.28
CA ALA A 41 9.09 -17.12 5.30
C ALA A 41 9.46 -17.89 4.04
N CYS A 42 9.38 -17.27 2.86
CA CYS A 42 9.83 -17.89 1.60
C CYS A 42 11.30 -18.30 1.65
N LYS A 43 12.19 -17.48 2.21
CA LYS A 43 13.61 -17.83 2.38
C LYS A 43 13.79 -19.07 3.25
N LYS A 44 13.06 -19.18 4.36
CA LYS A 44 13.09 -20.38 5.22
C LYS A 44 12.62 -21.61 4.46
N ILE A 45 11.54 -21.50 3.68
CA ILE A 45 11.05 -22.58 2.81
C ILE A 45 12.12 -23.02 1.81
N VAL A 46 12.77 -22.07 1.14
CA VAL A 46 13.84 -22.38 0.18
C VAL A 46 15.03 -23.07 0.85
N GLU A 47 15.47 -22.57 2.00
CA GLU A 47 16.61 -23.18 2.72
C GLU A 47 16.29 -24.60 3.24
N LYS A 48 15.08 -24.83 3.75
CA LYS A 48 14.63 -26.19 4.08
C LYS A 48 14.53 -27.06 2.82
N GLY A 49 13.94 -26.51 1.75
CA GLY A 49 13.83 -27.20 0.46
C GLY A 49 15.17 -27.62 -0.12
N LYS A 50 16.22 -26.78 0.01
CA LYS A 50 17.59 -27.15 -0.41
C LYS A 50 18.12 -28.36 0.35
N ARG A 51 17.93 -28.43 1.67
CA ARG A 51 18.37 -29.59 2.47
C ARG A 51 17.64 -30.87 2.08
N VAL A 52 16.32 -30.79 1.87
CA VAL A 52 15.52 -31.92 1.41
C VAL A 52 15.91 -32.35 -0.02
N ALA A 53 16.03 -31.42 -0.94
CA ALA A 53 16.45 -31.70 -2.31
C ALA A 53 17.86 -32.30 -2.37
N ALA A 54 18.79 -31.80 -1.57
CA ALA A 54 20.15 -32.37 -1.45
C ALA A 54 20.12 -33.85 -1.02
N ASN A 55 19.32 -34.18 -0.01
CA ASN A 55 19.13 -35.56 0.42
C ASN A 55 18.52 -36.45 -0.67
N MET A 56 17.51 -35.92 -1.41
CA MET A 56 16.88 -36.64 -2.54
C MET A 56 17.83 -36.86 -3.72
N LEU A 57 18.75 -35.93 -3.96
CA LEU A 57 19.66 -35.92 -5.10
C LEU A 57 21.05 -36.47 -4.77
N GLU A 58 21.25 -36.89 -3.54
CA GLU A 58 22.56 -37.38 -3.03
C GLU A 58 23.69 -36.35 -3.25
N ALA A 59 23.41 -35.09 -2.84
CA ALA A 59 24.31 -33.96 -2.99
C ALA A 59 24.51 -33.23 -1.65
N ASN A 60 25.47 -32.33 -1.54
CA ASN A 60 25.57 -31.44 -0.39
C ASN A 60 24.58 -30.30 -0.51
N PRO A 61 23.93 -29.86 0.58
CA PRO A 61 23.01 -28.71 0.55
C PRO A 61 23.62 -27.42 -0.01
N GLU A 62 24.93 -27.22 0.21
CA GLU A 62 25.67 -26.06 -0.31
C GLU A 62 25.85 -26.07 -1.85
N ASP A 63 25.77 -27.26 -2.47
CA ASP A 63 25.82 -27.42 -3.91
C ASP A 63 24.43 -27.27 -4.57
N VAL A 64 23.36 -27.11 -3.80
CA VAL A 64 22.00 -26.95 -4.32
C VAL A 64 21.62 -25.50 -4.40
N GLU A 65 21.36 -25.03 -5.61
CA GLU A 65 20.78 -23.70 -5.89
C GLU A 65 19.27 -23.82 -6.09
N PHE A 66 18.54 -22.78 -5.66
CA PHE A 66 17.12 -22.65 -5.98
C PHE A 66 16.92 -21.58 -7.04
N LYS A 67 16.29 -21.95 -8.14
CA LYS A 67 16.05 -21.03 -9.25
C LYS A 67 14.76 -21.37 -9.99
N ASN A 68 13.88 -20.39 -10.16
CA ASN A 68 12.63 -20.53 -10.90
C ASN A 68 11.77 -21.74 -10.50
N GLY A 69 11.63 -22.01 -9.20
CA GLY A 69 10.83 -23.12 -8.70
C GLY A 69 11.52 -24.49 -8.73
N GLU A 70 12.81 -24.55 -9.06
CA GLU A 70 13.59 -25.77 -9.10
C GLU A 70 14.83 -25.71 -8.19
N PHE A 71 15.11 -26.81 -7.51
CA PHE A 71 16.34 -27.07 -6.78
C PHE A 71 17.30 -27.81 -7.70
N VAL A 72 18.43 -27.21 -8.04
CA VAL A 72 19.37 -27.68 -9.03
C VAL A 72 20.73 -27.90 -8.38
N VAL A 73 21.34 -29.08 -8.57
CA VAL A 73 22.69 -29.33 -8.09
C VAL A 73 23.69 -28.67 -9.02
N ALA A 74 24.53 -27.79 -8.50
CA ALA A 74 25.56 -27.08 -9.26
C ALA A 74 26.44 -28.09 -10.03
N LYS A 75 26.76 -27.75 -11.27
CA LYS A 75 27.63 -28.59 -12.14
C LYS A 75 27.07 -29.99 -12.47
N SER A 76 25.78 -30.23 -12.28
CA SER A 76 25.12 -31.47 -12.69
C SER A 76 23.77 -31.17 -13.33
N ASN A 77 23.18 -32.19 -13.99
CA ASN A 77 21.82 -32.07 -14.53
C ASN A 77 20.75 -32.55 -13.52
N LYS A 78 21.16 -32.86 -12.28
CA LYS A 78 20.22 -33.31 -11.25
C LYS A 78 19.40 -32.13 -10.74
N LYS A 79 18.08 -32.27 -10.75
CA LYS A 79 17.17 -31.25 -10.24
C LYS A 79 15.88 -31.84 -9.69
N LYS A 80 15.20 -31.08 -8.85
CA LYS A 80 13.87 -31.33 -8.31
C LYS A 80 13.05 -30.06 -8.31
N THR A 81 11.77 -30.16 -8.67
CA THR A 81 10.84 -29.05 -8.55
C THR A 81 10.46 -28.80 -7.09
N ILE A 82 10.01 -27.58 -6.77
CA ILE A 82 9.50 -27.25 -5.43
C ILE A 82 8.32 -28.15 -5.04
N GLY A 83 7.47 -28.55 -6.00
CA GLY A 83 6.35 -29.46 -5.76
C GLY A 83 6.80 -30.86 -5.38
N GLU A 84 7.82 -31.42 -6.07
CA GLU A 84 8.40 -32.74 -5.71
C GLU A 84 9.02 -32.68 -4.30
N VAL A 85 9.74 -31.62 -3.98
CA VAL A 85 10.37 -31.44 -2.66
C VAL A 85 9.29 -31.25 -1.58
N ALA A 86 8.26 -30.46 -1.85
CA ALA A 86 7.15 -30.27 -0.92
C ALA A 86 6.44 -31.60 -0.62
N PHE A 87 6.16 -32.41 -1.66
CA PHE A 87 5.57 -33.72 -1.50
C PHE A 87 6.47 -34.65 -0.69
N ALA A 88 7.76 -34.65 -0.98
CA ALA A 88 8.74 -35.46 -0.27
C ALA A 88 8.82 -35.13 1.24
N CYS A 89 8.57 -33.89 1.64
CA CYS A 89 8.54 -33.48 3.04
C CYS A 89 7.42 -34.16 3.87
N TYR A 90 6.41 -34.76 3.21
CA TYR A 90 5.29 -35.45 3.85
C TYR A 90 5.43 -36.99 3.77
N LEU A 91 6.42 -37.51 3.03
CA LEU A 91 6.64 -38.95 2.93
C LEU A 91 7.50 -39.41 4.09
N PRO A 92 6.96 -40.20 5.03
CA PRO A 92 7.80 -40.86 6.04
C PRO A 92 8.70 -41.89 5.35
N GLY A 93 9.87 -42.12 5.91
CA GLY A 93 10.68 -43.28 5.55
C GLY A 93 9.86 -44.53 5.83
N VAL A 94 9.44 -45.24 4.80
CA VAL A 94 8.64 -46.45 4.91
C VAL A 94 9.57 -47.65 4.93
N ARG A 95 9.98 -48.07 6.13
CA ARG A 95 10.85 -49.22 6.45
C ARG A 95 12.33 -48.93 6.29
N ASP A 96 13.13 -49.78 6.97
CA ASP A 96 14.61 -49.76 7.00
C ASP A 96 15.29 -49.78 5.61
N GLU A 97 14.55 -50.14 4.57
CA GLU A 97 15.06 -50.26 3.20
C GLU A 97 14.88 -48.99 2.35
N VAL A 98 14.02 -48.04 2.75
CA VAL A 98 13.80 -46.78 2.00
C VAL A 98 14.20 -45.61 2.87
N LYS A 99 15.33 -45.01 2.54
CA LYS A 99 15.81 -43.78 3.20
C LYS A 99 14.77 -42.69 3.11
N SER A 100 14.39 -42.10 4.23
CA SER A 100 13.50 -40.94 4.25
C SER A 100 14.06 -39.82 3.36
N PRO A 101 13.26 -39.19 2.48
CA PRO A 101 13.69 -37.99 1.76
C PRO A 101 13.91 -36.82 2.70
N LEU A 102 13.27 -36.83 3.87
CA LEU A 102 13.42 -35.82 4.90
C LEU A 102 14.71 -36.04 5.69
N PRO A 103 15.63 -35.06 5.75
CA PRO A 103 16.86 -35.20 6.56
C PRO A 103 16.54 -35.37 8.03
N GLU A 104 17.47 -36.03 8.77
CA GLU A 104 17.36 -36.20 10.22
C GLU A 104 17.25 -34.84 10.92
N GLY A 105 16.29 -34.71 11.83
CA GLY A 105 16.01 -33.47 12.58
C GLY A 105 15.10 -32.45 11.87
N GLU A 106 14.71 -32.70 10.64
CA GLU A 106 13.73 -31.84 9.94
C GLU A 106 12.29 -32.33 10.24
N GLU A 107 11.40 -31.36 10.52
CA GLU A 107 9.98 -31.65 10.71
C GLU A 107 9.26 -31.89 9.37
N PRO A 108 8.22 -32.74 9.31
CA PRO A 108 7.41 -32.92 8.12
C PRO A 108 6.78 -31.62 7.63
N GLY A 109 6.59 -31.54 6.32
CA GLY A 109 5.94 -30.40 5.66
C GLY A 109 6.90 -29.27 5.27
N LEU A 110 6.45 -28.47 4.31
CA LEU A 110 7.17 -27.28 3.82
C LEU A 110 6.34 -26.05 4.16
N LYS A 111 6.13 -25.80 5.45
CA LYS A 111 5.34 -24.69 5.98
C LYS A 111 6.21 -23.89 6.95
N GLU A 112 6.29 -22.57 6.71
CA GLU A 112 7.11 -21.69 7.52
C GLU A 112 6.35 -20.44 7.94
N SER A 113 6.77 -19.89 9.07
CA SER A 113 6.28 -18.60 9.57
C SER A 113 7.45 -17.65 9.80
N ALA A 114 7.20 -16.36 9.58
CA ALA A 114 8.16 -15.32 9.89
C ALA A 114 7.46 -14.05 10.35
N PHE A 115 8.18 -13.28 11.16
CA PHE A 115 7.84 -11.94 11.57
C PHE A 115 8.93 -10.98 11.11
N PHE A 116 8.58 -9.74 10.98
CA PHE A 116 9.53 -8.68 10.70
C PHE A 116 9.22 -7.45 11.55
N ASP A 117 10.22 -7.02 12.29
CA ASP A 117 10.18 -5.76 13.03
C ASP A 117 11.21 -4.81 12.42
N PRO A 118 10.75 -3.73 11.76
CA PRO A 118 11.66 -2.79 11.10
C PRO A 118 12.41 -1.95 12.13
N ALA A 119 13.69 -1.71 11.88
CA ALA A 119 14.53 -0.87 12.74
C ALA A 119 14.03 0.59 12.83
N ASN A 120 13.29 1.06 11.83
CA ASN A 120 12.69 2.39 11.80
C ASN A 120 11.53 2.42 10.79
N PHE A 121 10.78 3.54 10.77
CA PHE A 121 9.76 3.80 9.77
C PHE A 121 10.35 3.92 8.36
N SER A 122 9.51 3.74 7.34
CA SER A 122 9.79 4.18 5.98
C SER A 122 9.02 5.47 5.71
N PHE A 123 9.62 6.39 4.99
CA PHE A 123 9.07 7.71 4.74
C PHE A 123 8.89 7.90 3.23
N PRO A 124 7.65 7.76 2.70
CA PRO A 124 7.35 8.25 1.36
C PRO A 124 7.52 9.77 1.34
N ALA A 125 7.80 10.32 0.18
CA ALA A 125 7.90 11.75 -0.04
C ALA A 125 7.27 12.09 -1.38
N GLY A 126 6.75 13.31 -1.54
CA GLY A 126 6.14 13.71 -2.79
C GLY A 126 5.86 15.20 -2.85
N SER A 127 5.42 15.64 -4.03
CA SER A 127 4.94 16.98 -4.28
C SER A 127 3.63 16.91 -5.04
N HIS A 128 2.61 17.60 -4.55
CA HIS A 128 1.30 17.67 -5.17
C HIS A 128 0.96 19.11 -5.56
N ILE A 129 0.29 19.26 -6.69
CA ILE A 129 -0.17 20.55 -7.24
C ILE A 129 -1.63 20.39 -7.63
N ALA A 130 -2.47 21.34 -7.22
CA ALA A 130 -3.87 21.44 -7.63
C ALA A 130 -4.11 22.76 -8.35
N GLU A 131 -4.91 22.73 -9.41
CA GLU A 131 -5.47 23.88 -10.09
C GLU A 131 -6.98 23.88 -9.85
N VAL A 132 -7.53 25.00 -9.39
CA VAL A 132 -8.96 25.13 -9.09
C VAL A 132 -9.56 26.34 -9.83
N GLU A 133 -10.84 26.21 -10.19
CA GLU A 133 -11.67 27.30 -10.66
C GLU A 133 -12.79 27.55 -9.64
N ILE A 134 -13.04 28.82 -9.31
CA ILE A 134 -14.10 29.24 -8.38
C ILE A 134 -15.14 30.04 -9.12
N ASP A 135 -16.41 29.64 -9.05
CA ASP A 135 -17.53 30.49 -9.48
C ASP A 135 -17.85 31.49 -8.35
N PRO A 136 -17.62 32.78 -8.54
CA PRO A 136 -17.85 33.79 -7.52
C PRO A 136 -19.33 34.06 -7.22
N GLU A 137 -20.25 33.62 -8.07
CA GLU A 137 -21.68 33.79 -7.85
C GLU A 137 -22.30 32.70 -7.01
N THR A 138 -21.77 31.49 -7.12
CA THR A 138 -22.25 30.32 -6.36
C THR A 138 -21.31 29.89 -5.21
N GLY A 139 -20.02 30.22 -5.35
CA GLY A 139 -18.96 29.73 -4.45
C GLY A 139 -18.53 28.29 -4.74
N GLU A 140 -18.98 27.70 -5.83
CA GLU A 140 -18.56 26.38 -6.25
C GLU A 140 -17.07 26.36 -6.57
N VAL A 141 -16.38 25.34 -6.07
CA VAL A 141 -14.95 25.10 -6.34
C VAL A 141 -14.85 23.88 -7.23
N LYS A 142 -14.39 24.05 -8.45
CA LYS A 142 -14.07 22.98 -9.38
C LYS A 142 -12.58 22.68 -9.32
N LEU A 143 -12.24 21.43 -9.07
CA LEU A 143 -10.87 20.94 -9.21
C LEU A 143 -10.60 20.68 -10.70
N ASP A 144 -9.84 21.56 -11.35
CA ASP A 144 -9.61 21.48 -12.80
C ASP A 144 -8.48 20.53 -13.15
N LYS A 145 -7.38 20.56 -12.37
CA LYS A 145 -6.25 19.61 -12.50
C LYS A 145 -5.67 19.22 -11.16
N TYR A 146 -5.14 18.00 -11.11
CA TYR A 146 -4.37 17.53 -9.98
C TYR A 146 -3.17 16.72 -10.46
N THR A 147 -1.98 17.11 -10.02
CA THR A 147 -0.72 16.45 -10.36
C THR A 147 -0.01 16.03 -9.07
N ALA A 148 0.41 14.78 -9.01
CA ALA A 148 1.17 14.23 -7.89
C ALA A 148 2.41 13.49 -8.40
N VAL A 149 3.55 13.74 -7.78
CA VAL A 149 4.78 13.00 -8.01
C VAL A 149 5.30 12.51 -6.67
N ASP A 150 5.29 11.19 -6.49
CA ASP A 150 5.58 10.54 -5.22
C ASP A 150 6.75 9.57 -5.32
N ASP A 151 7.45 9.39 -4.20
CA ASP A 151 8.51 8.40 -4.01
C ASP A 151 8.06 7.33 -3.02
N PHE A 152 7.82 6.13 -3.52
CA PHE A 152 7.47 4.96 -2.71
C PHE A 152 8.60 3.92 -2.64
N GLY A 153 9.81 4.32 -2.98
CA GLY A 153 10.93 3.39 -3.11
C GLY A 153 10.65 2.37 -4.21
N THR A 154 10.89 1.12 -3.94
CA THR A 154 10.60 0.04 -4.90
C THR A 154 9.09 -0.16 -5.03
N ILE A 155 8.54 0.05 -6.21
CA ILE A 155 7.14 -0.25 -6.51
C ILE A 155 7.00 -1.72 -6.90
N VAL A 156 6.22 -2.48 -6.13
CA VAL A 156 5.98 -3.91 -6.37
C VAL A 156 4.84 -4.10 -7.38
N ASN A 157 3.76 -3.34 -7.23
CA ASN A 157 2.61 -3.39 -8.13
C ASN A 157 2.15 -1.96 -8.47
N PRO A 158 2.46 -1.45 -9.68
CA PRO A 158 2.10 -0.10 -10.10
C PRO A 158 0.60 0.18 -10.02
N THR A 159 -0.25 -0.73 -10.50
CA THR A 159 -1.71 -0.55 -10.51
C THR A 159 -2.29 -0.36 -9.10
N ILE A 160 -1.78 -1.12 -8.11
CA ILE A 160 -2.21 -0.96 -6.72
C ILE A 160 -1.73 0.38 -6.17
N VAL A 161 -0.50 0.78 -6.45
CA VAL A 161 0.05 2.06 -5.99
C VAL A 161 -0.75 3.24 -6.56
N GLU A 162 -1.03 3.25 -7.86
CA GLU A 162 -1.87 4.26 -8.51
C GLU A 162 -3.26 4.32 -7.87
N GLY A 163 -3.91 3.17 -7.67
CA GLY A 163 -5.20 3.10 -7.01
C GLY A 163 -5.20 3.64 -5.57
N GLN A 164 -4.12 3.39 -4.81
CA GLN A 164 -3.96 3.96 -3.46
C GLN A 164 -3.80 5.49 -3.50
N VAL A 165 -3.01 6.01 -4.43
CA VAL A 165 -2.82 7.46 -4.57
C VAL A 165 -4.12 8.14 -4.99
N HIS A 166 -4.83 7.61 -6.00
CA HIS A 166 -6.15 8.11 -6.42
C HIS A 166 -7.14 8.15 -5.27
N GLY A 167 -7.29 7.04 -4.55
CA GLY A 167 -8.21 6.95 -3.41
C GLY A 167 -7.83 7.89 -2.27
N GLY A 168 -6.54 8.05 -1.99
CA GLY A 168 -6.03 8.98 -0.99
C GLY A 168 -6.30 10.44 -1.36
N ILE A 169 -6.06 10.83 -2.62
CA ILE A 169 -6.37 12.17 -3.13
C ILE A 169 -7.87 12.44 -2.99
N ALA A 170 -8.72 11.50 -3.44
CA ALA A 170 -10.16 11.65 -3.36
C ALA A 170 -10.65 11.88 -1.92
N GLN A 171 -10.14 11.11 -0.96
CA GLN A 171 -10.43 11.30 0.46
C GLN A 171 -9.99 12.68 0.96
N GLY A 172 -8.80 13.12 0.60
CA GLY A 172 -8.28 14.43 1.04
C GLY A 172 -9.01 15.61 0.42
N VAL A 173 -9.41 15.51 -0.85
CA VAL A 173 -10.26 16.51 -1.51
C VAL A 173 -11.64 16.58 -0.84
N GLY A 174 -12.22 15.44 -0.49
CA GLY A 174 -13.47 15.39 0.28
C GLY A 174 -13.39 16.17 1.59
N GLN A 175 -12.35 15.95 2.37
CA GLN A 175 -12.09 16.72 3.59
C GLN A 175 -11.91 18.22 3.33
N ALA A 176 -11.23 18.57 2.23
CA ALA A 176 -10.95 19.97 1.91
C ALA A 176 -12.20 20.74 1.48
N LEU A 177 -13.12 20.11 0.72
CA LEU A 177 -14.20 20.84 0.03
C LEU A 177 -15.61 20.51 0.53
N THR A 178 -15.90 19.26 0.92
CA THR A 178 -17.28 18.80 1.06
C THR A 178 -17.63 18.13 2.38
N GLU A 179 -16.77 17.28 2.93
CA GLU A 179 -17.09 16.45 4.07
C GLU A 179 -17.10 17.24 5.38
N ASN A 180 -18.24 17.26 6.06
CA ASN A 180 -18.42 18.03 7.28
C ASN A 180 -19.28 17.26 8.31
N ALA A 181 -18.69 16.91 9.43
CA ALA A 181 -19.42 16.34 10.57
C ALA A 181 -19.97 17.47 11.45
N VAL A 182 -21.26 17.76 11.32
CA VAL A 182 -21.94 18.84 12.04
C VAL A 182 -22.71 18.28 13.23
N TYR A 183 -22.50 18.86 14.40
CA TYR A 183 -23.21 18.51 15.65
C TYR A 183 -24.07 19.69 16.09
N ASP A 184 -25.23 19.38 16.67
CA ASP A 184 -26.06 20.38 17.34
C ASP A 184 -25.50 20.73 18.74
N LYS A 185 -26.18 21.64 19.43
CA LYS A 185 -25.77 22.10 20.76
C LYS A 185 -25.85 21.01 21.85
N THR A 186 -26.58 19.93 21.60
CA THR A 186 -26.73 18.79 22.50
C THR A 186 -25.70 17.67 22.22
N GLY A 187 -24.89 17.80 21.17
CA GLY A 187 -23.91 16.80 20.74
C GLY A 187 -24.49 15.74 19.77
N GLN A 188 -25.71 15.95 19.26
CA GLN A 188 -26.29 15.08 18.26
C GLN A 188 -25.67 15.36 16.89
N LEU A 189 -25.16 14.32 16.22
CA LEU A 189 -24.68 14.43 14.83
C LEU A 189 -25.85 14.69 13.88
N ILE A 190 -25.83 15.83 13.20
CA ILE A 190 -26.85 16.25 12.24
C ILE A 190 -26.60 15.61 10.87
N THR A 191 -25.33 15.61 10.42
CA THR A 191 -24.92 15.01 9.14
C THR A 191 -24.69 13.50 9.29
N ALA A 192 -25.73 12.77 9.72
CA ALA A 192 -25.62 11.37 10.09
C ALA A 192 -25.96 10.39 8.95
N SER A 193 -26.30 10.89 7.78
CA SER A 193 -26.61 10.09 6.59
C SER A 193 -25.85 10.59 5.36
N TYR A 194 -25.74 9.76 4.31
CA TYR A 194 -25.14 10.19 3.05
C TYR A 194 -25.99 11.21 2.26
N MET A 195 -27.16 11.57 2.73
CA MET A 195 -27.94 12.70 2.24
C MET A 195 -27.37 14.04 2.74
N ASP A 196 -26.78 14.04 3.94
CA ASP A 196 -26.32 15.24 4.63
C ASP A 196 -24.78 15.33 4.67
N TYR A 197 -24.10 14.18 4.75
CA TYR A 197 -22.65 14.07 4.71
C TYR A 197 -22.20 13.87 3.25
N THR A 198 -21.69 14.93 2.65
CA THR A 198 -21.35 14.96 1.24
C THR A 198 -19.98 14.35 0.97
N MET A 199 -19.94 13.11 0.54
CA MET A 199 -18.72 12.48 0.02
C MET A 199 -18.51 12.86 -1.45
N PRO A 200 -17.26 13.07 -1.89
CA PRO A 200 -16.97 13.32 -3.30
C PRO A 200 -17.31 12.11 -4.17
N ARG A 201 -17.68 12.37 -5.40
CA ARG A 201 -18.03 11.39 -6.43
C ARG A 201 -17.00 11.40 -7.54
N ALA A 202 -17.00 10.38 -8.38
CA ALA A 202 -16.01 10.27 -9.46
C ALA A 202 -16.05 11.43 -10.46
N ASP A 203 -17.21 12.05 -10.66
CA ASP A 203 -17.41 13.20 -11.53
C ASP A 203 -16.97 14.54 -10.92
N ASP A 204 -16.67 14.57 -9.62
CA ASP A 204 -16.10 15.74 -8.95
C ASP A 204 -14.58 15.88 -9.20
N PHE A 205 -13.95 14.91 -9.87
CA PHE A 205 -12.52 14.88 -10.09
C PHE A 205 -12.12 14.98 -11.56
N PRO A 206 -11.02 15.69 -11.86
CA PRO A 206 -10.36 15.56 -13.14
C PRO A 206 -9.62 14.21 -13.24
N GLU A 207 -9.09 13.91 -14.40
CA GLU A 207 -8.06 12.87 -14.54
C GLU A 207 -6.79 13.32 -13.78
N PHE A 208 -6.29 12.46 -12.90
CA PHE A 208 -5.09 12.75 -12.12
C PHE A 208 -3.83 12.46 -12.92
N ASN A 209 -2.88 13.40 -12.90
CA ASN A 209 -1.56 13.21 -13.46
C ASN A 209 -0.63 12.67 -12.39
N LEU A 210 -0.30 11.37 -12.46
CA LEU A 210 0.58 10.73 -11.49
C LEU A 210 1.97 10.46 -12.05
N GLY A 211 2.98 10.71 -11.26
CA GLY A 211 4.37 10.35 -11.53
C GLY A 211 5.01 9.71 -10.30
N PHE A 212 6.02 8.86 -10.53
CA PHE A 212 6.71 8.16 -9.45
C PHE A 212 8.22 8.29 -9.60
N THR A 213 8.89 8.46 -8.48
CA THR A 213 10.34 8.38 -8.34
C THR A 213 10.72 7.21 -7.42
N CYS A 214 11.99 6.84 -7.37
CA CYS A 214 12.43 5.71 -6.58
C CYS A 214 13.70 6.03 -5.78
N THR A 215 13.53 6.37 -4.52
CA THR A 215 14.61 6.38 -3.51
C THR A 215 14.35 5.23 -2.54
N LYS A 216 15.11 4.16 -2.65
CA LYS A 216 14.90 2.94 -1.84
C LYS A 216 15.00 3.23 -0.34
N ALA A 217 14.05 2.70 0.44
CA ALA A 217 14.16 2.70 1.89
C ALA A 217 15.34 1.82 2.34
N THR A 218 16.08 2.28 3.32
CA THR A 218 17.20 1.54 3.90
C THR A 218 16.80 0.68 5.10
N THR A 219 15.57 0.83 5.58
CA THR A 219 15.03 0.16 6.76
C THR A 219 14.42 -1.21 6.48
N ASN A 220 14.36 -1.63 5.20
CA ASN A 220 13.88 -2.94 4.81
C ASN A 220 14.57 -3.46 3.54
N PRO A 221 14.70 -4.79 3.38
CA PRO A 221 15.48 -5.39 2.29
C PRO A 221 14.85 -5.24 0.89
N LEU A 222 13.56 -4.95 0.78
CA LEU A 222 12.90 -4.68 -0.52
C LEU A 222 13.08 -3.23 -0.96
N GLY A 223 13.48 -2.33 -0.09
CA GLY A 223 13.58 -0.91 -0.37
C GLY A 223 12.23 -0.24 -0.62
N VAL A 224 11.13 -0.83 -0.12
CA VAL A 224 9.77 -0.33 -0.30
C VAL A 224 9.43 0.74 0.73
N LYS A 225 8.50 1.64 0.37
CA LYS A 225 7.87 2.60 1.28
C LYS A 225 6.35 2.46 1.18
N GLY A 226 5.64 2.85 2.23
CA GLY A 226 4.18 2.83 2.23
C GLY A 226 3.59 3.88 1.30
N CYS A 227 2.49 3.56 0.61
CA CYS A 227 1.78 4.49 -0.28
C CYS A 227 0.34 4.78 0.16
N GLY A 228 -0.18 4.06 1.18
CA GLY A 228 -1.60 4.11 1.52
C GLY A 228 -2.12 5.47 1.98
N GLU A 229 -1.28 6.30 2.60
CA GLU A 229 -1.68 7.59 3.15
C GLU A 229 -1.18 8.79 2.33
N ALA A 230 -0.31 8.58 1.34
CA ALA A 230 0.37 9.67 0.62
C ALA A 230 -0.63 10.66 -0.01
N GLY A 231 -1.63 10.17 -0.71
CA GLY A 231 -2.65 11.02 -1.32
C GLY A 231 -3.45 11.82 -0.29
N SER A 232 -3.89 11.18 0.79
CA SER A 232 -4.74 11.81 1.81
C SER A 232 -3.97 12.80 2.70
N ILE A 233 -2.67 12.62 2.87
CA ILE A 233 -1.84 13.59 3.60
C ILE A 233 -1.65 14.87 2.79
N ALA A 234 -1.36 14.75 1.51
CA ALA A 234 -1.00 15.89 0.67
C ALA A 234 -2.21 16.64 0.11
N ALA A 235 -3.33 15.95 -0.19
CA ALA A 235 -4.45 16.57 -0.90
C ALA A 235 -5.14 17.71 -0.13
N PRO A 236 -5.46 17.62 1.17
CA PRO A 236 -6.11 18.71 1.87
C PRO A 236 -5.33 20.03 1.80
N PRO A 237 -4.04 20.09 2.19
CA PRO A 237 -3.28 21.34 2.10
C PRO A 237 -3.06 21.81 0.67
N THR A 238 -2.90 20.89 -0.30
CA THR A 238 -2.71 21.23 -1.70
C THR A 238 -3.94 21.94 -2.27
N VAL A 239 -5.13 21.38 -2.05
CA VAL A 239 -6.40 21.98 -2.51
C VAL A 239 -6.69 23.28 -1.78
N MET A 240 -6.51 23.32 -0.46
CA MET A 240 -6.72 24.56 0.30
C MET A 240 -5.79 25.68 -0.12
N ASN A 241 -4.52 25.39 -0.42
CA ASN A 241 -3.59 26.37 -0.94
C ASN A 241 -4.06 26.92 -2.31
N ALA A 242 -4.58 26.08 -3.19
CA ALA A 242 -5.13 26.50 -4.47
C ALA A 242 -6.39 27.39 -4.29
N VAL A 243 -7.28 27.01 -3.39
CA VAL A 243 -8.49 27.78 -3.06
C VAL A 243 -8.12 29.14 -2.46
N ILE A 244 -7.23 29.19 -1.49
CA ILE A 244 -6.75 30.44 -0.87
C ILE A 244 -6.06 31.32 -1.90
N ASN A 245 -5.27 30.76 -2.81
CA ASN A 245 -4.65 31.49 -3.91
C ASN A 245 -5.70 32.11 -4.83
N ALA A 246 -6.74 31.35 -5.21
CA ALA A 246 -7.85 31.84 -6.03
C ALA A 246 -8.70 32.92 -5.33
N LEU A 247 -8.68 32.95 -4.00
CA LEU A 247 -9.33 33.96 -3.15
C LEU A 247 -8.41 35.15 -2.80
N ASP A 248 -7.41 35.47 -3.62
CA ASP A 248 -6.46 36.56 -3.39
C ASP A 248 -5.77 36.50 -2.00
N GLY A 249 -5.54 35.29 -1.48
CA GLY A 249 -4.89 35.06 -0.18
C GLY A 249 -5.85 35.12 1.03
N GLN A 250 -7.16 35.22 0.81
CA GLN A 250 -8.12 35.17 1.92
C GLN A 250 -8.21 33.76 2.50
N GLU A 251 -7.84 33.57 3.76
CA GLU A 251 -7.93 32.31 4.46
C GLU A 251 -9.36 31.91 4.77
N ILE A 252 -9.67 30.63 4.56
CA ILE A 252 -10.93 30.00 4.94
C ILE A 252 -10.64 28.62 5.57
N GLN A 253 -11.51 28.19 6.46
CA GLN A 253 -11.36 26.90 7.15
C GLN A 253 -11.98 25.75 6.34
N MET A 254 -11.35 24.58 6.39
CA MET A 254 -11.93 23.34 5.86
C MET A 254 -13.23 22.95 6.58
N PRO A 255 -14.14 22.28 5.88
CA PRO A 255 -14.20 22.20 4.43
C PRO A 255 -14.52 23.58 3.83
N ALA A 256 -13.93 23.87 2.66
CA ALA A 256 -14.18 25.08 1.88
C ALA A 256 -15.51 24.93 1.11
N THR A 257 -16.61 24.83 1.83
CA THR A 257 -17.94 24.68 1.22
C THR A 257 -18.30 25.87 0.37
N ALA A 258 -19.18 25.68 -0.62
CA ALA A 258 -19.64 26.72 -1.53
C ALA A 258 -20.12 27.99 -0.78
N GLU A 259 -20.84 27.83 0.34
CA GLU A 259 -21.27 28.96 1.18
C GLU A 259 -20.09 29.77 1.72
N LYS A 260 -19.05 29.10 2.26
CA LYS A 260 -17.88 29.77 2.81
C LYS A 260 -17.07 30.48 1.73
N VAL A 261 -16.87 29.83 0.60
CA VAL A 261 -16.17 30.40 -0.57
C VAL A 261 -16.92 31.59 -1.13
N TRP A 262 -18.24 31.48 -1.32
CA TRP A 262 -19.08 32.59 -1.76
C TRP A 262 -18.99 33.83 -0.84
N LYS A 263 -19.06 33.62 0.48
CA LYS A 263 -18.88 34.68 1.49
C LYS A 263 -17.51 35.35 1.34
N ALA A 264 -16.46 34.59 1.11
CA ALA A 264 -15.11 35.10 0.87
C ALA A 264 -15.04 35.95 -0.42
N CYS A 265 -15.58 35.46 -1.51
CA CYS A 265 -15.69 36.25 -2.78
C CYS A 265 -16.41 37.58 -2.59
N LYS A 266 -17.54 37.61 -1.88
CA LYS A 266 -18.27 38.85 -1.61
C LYS A 266 -17.47 39.83 -0.75
N ASN A 267 -16.65 39.36 0.17
CA ASN A 267 -15.77 40.20 1.00
C ASN A 267 -14.63 40.83 0.17
N ILE A 268 -14.00 40.04 -0.70
CA ILE A 268 -12.96 40.54 -1.62
C ILE A 268 -13.50 41.67 -2.51
N ASN A 269 -14.68 41.47 -3.10
CA ASN A 269 -15.32 42.46 -3.96
C ASN A 269 -15.67 43.77 -3.22
N LYS A 270 -16.15 43.67 -1.96
CA LYS A 270 -16.40 44.85 -1.12
C LYS A 270 -15.11 45.60 -0.79
N SER A 271 -14.00 44.94 -0.57
CA SER A 271 -12.71 45.55 -0.28
C SER A 271 -12.14 46.26 -1.51
N LYS A 272 -12.23 45.65 -2.70
CA LYS A 272 -11.80 46.25 -3.97
C LYS A 272 -12.61 47.52 -4.30
N ASN A 273 -13.93 47.46 -4.09
CA ASN A 273 -14.83 48.61 -4.32
C ASN A 273 -14.65 49.78 -3.32
N LYS A 274 -14.04 49.52 -2.15
CA LYS A 274 -13.70 50.59 -1.17
C LYS A 274 -12.34 51.23 -1.44
N ALA A 275 -11.48 50.54 -2.19
CA ALA A 275 -10.14 51.00 -2.53
C ALA A 275 -10.06 51.72 -3.90
N ALA A 276 -11.12 51.63 -4.72
CA ALA A 276 -11.33 52.37 -5.94
C ALA A 276 -12.15 53.64 -5.67
#